data_59bae97dd09f87950c9138fed8d0806b
#
_entry.id   59bae97dd09f87950c9138fed8d0806b
#
_cell.length_a   1.000
_cell.length_b   1.000
_cell.length_c   1.000
_cell.angle_alpha   90.00
_cell.angle_beta   90.00
_cell.angle_gamma   90.00
#
_symmetry.space_group_name_H-M   'P 1'
#
loop_
_entity.id
_entity.type
_entity.pdbx_description
1 polymer ?
#
loop_
_entity_poly.entity_id
_entity_poly.type
_entity_poly.pdbx_seq_one_letter_code
_entity_poly.pdbx_strand_id
1 'polypeptide(L)'
;FGFEGLVMDIYIDREIQVCKRGNEIIRVVEEISSEVVYKNAWIASVDESDKTFTGYVGGVKREFDTKKKLGDGTGFEDQVADLHLRSGKVEKIVLKEERINGKILAVKENSIEVEGYGAVPMDEKFQVYRLYGEFASRTINDLLVGYDALEFAVADGKLCAALLKHPFDADSIRVLIMDDGFQTVFHDQIQLEFLSNGTYRTGEKAYEFAEGETLNVTIDSSLFQNGRVIFEPEDREKGIRVVSMNRSYGNPVYSGRLEISREDGGLVLV
;
A
#
# COMPACT_ATOMS: atom_id res chain seq x y z
N PHE A 1 29.53 0.13 28.87
CA PHE A 1 29.96 -1.27 29.04
C PHE A 1 29.92 -1.90 27.65
N GLY A 2 31.09 -2.03 27.02
CA GLY A 2 31.24 -2.83 25.81
C GLY A 2 31.05 -4.31 26.18
N PHE A 3 30.30 -5.03 25.38
CA PHE A 3 30.23 -6.48 25.45
C PHE A 3 31.53 -7.04 24.85
N GLU A 4 32.62 -7.07 25.59
CA GLU A 4 33.79 -7.87 25.23
C GLU A 4 33.39 -9.32 25.33
N GLY A 5 33.23 -9.99 24.19
CA GLY A 5 33.10 -11.45 24.09
C GLY A 5 31.72 -11.99 23.64
N LEU A 6 30.70 -11.19 23.35
CA LEU A 6 29.48 -11.69 22.73
C LEU A 6 29.63 -11.65 21.20
N VAL A 7 29.92 -12.78 20.59
CA VAL A 7 29.87 -12.95 19.14
C VAL A 7 28.39 -13.03 18.73
N MET A 8 27.79 -11.88 18.42
CA MET A 8 26.37 -11.81 18.03
C MET A 8 26.06 -12.61 16.76
N ASP A 9 27.06 -12.83 15.92
CA ASP A 9 26.93 -13.55 14.66
C ASP A 9 26.43 -14.99 14.81
N ILE A 10 26.65 -15.62 15.97
CA ILE A 10 26.15 -16.97 16.24
C ILE A 10 24.62 -17.03 16.39
N TYR A 11 23.98 -15.89 16.61
CA TYR A 11 22.54 -15.78 16.78
C TYR A 11 21.82 -15.29 15.52
N ILE A 12 22.55 -15.01 14.44
CA ILE A 12 21.97 -14.68 13.17
C ILE A 12 21.11 -15.85 12.69
N ASP A 13 19.93 -15.56 12.15
CA ASP A 13 18.95 -16.53 11.65
C ASP A 13 18.47 -17.52 12.75
N ARG A 14 18.32 -17.02 13.97
CA ARG A 14 17.80 -17.77 15.11
C ARG A 14 16.76 -16.96 15.87
N GLU A 15 15.81 -17.65 16.43
CA GLU A 15 14.90 -17.08 17.41
C GLU A 15 15.52 -17.24 18.80
N ILE A 16 15.70 -16.13 19.51
CA ILE A 16 16.36 -16.09 20.82
C ILE A 16 15.52 -15.34 21.83
N GLN A 17 15.55 -15.81 23.06
CA GLN A 17 15.03 -15.07 24.21
C GLN A 17 16.12 -14.17 24.78
N VAL A 18 15.78 -12.91 25.00
CA VAL A 18 16.74 -11.90 25.51
C VAL A 18 16.20 -11.19 26.74
N CYS A 19 17.10 -10.78 27.65
CA CYS A 19 16.82 -9.78 28.66
C CYS A 19 17.13 -8.39 28.09
N LYS A 20 16.21 -7.45 28.25
CA LYS A 20 16.35 -6.05 27.80
C LYS A 20 16.29 -5.08 28.98
N ARG A 21 16.98 -3.94 28.83
CA ARG A 21 16.81 -2.75 29.65
C ARG A 21 16.52 -1.57 28.72
N GLY A 22 15.26 -1.15 28.67
CA GLY A 22 14.83 -0.23 27.63
C GLY A 22 15.01 -0.84 26.25
N ASN A 23 15.74 -0.19 25.37
CA ASN A 23 16.04 -0.67 24.01
C ASN A 23 17.36 -1.49 23.91
N GLU A 24 18.07 -1.69 25.00
CA GLU A 24 19.34 -2.42 25.00
C GLU A 24 19.14 -3.88 25.38
N ILE A 25 19.75 -4.80 24.60
CA ILE A 25 19.84 -6.22 24.93
C ILE A 25 20.97 -6.38 25.93
N ILE A 26 20.64 -6.86 27.14
CA ILE A 26 21.61 -7.07 28.22
C ILE A 26 22.28 -8.46 28.11
N ARG A 27 21.48 -9.47 27.75
CA ARG A 27 21.99 -10.83 27.56
C ARG A 27 21.01 -11.66 26.74
N VAL A 28 21.53 -12.68 26.08
CA VAL A 28 20.75 -13.77 25.53
C VAL A 28 20.48 -14.78 26.64
N VAL A 29 19.21 -15.17 26.80
CA VAL A 29 18.81 -16.19 27.82
C VAL A 29 18.93 -17.56 27.25
N GLU A 30 18.31 -17.80 26.08
CA GLU A 30 18.34 -19.10 25.39
C GLU A 30 18.05 -18.90 23.90
N GLU A 31 18.44 -19.89 23.09
CA GLU A 31 17.99 -20.07 21.72
C GLU A 31 16.68 -20.84 21.73
N ILE A 32 15.62 -20.26 21.17
CA ILE A 32 14.30 -20.89 21.07
C ILE A 32 14.24 -21.78 19.84
N SER A 33 14.71 -21.28 18.69
CA SER A 33 14.66 -22.02 17.44
C SER A 33 15.81 -21.63 16.49
N SER A 34 16.32 -22.61 15.77
CA SER A 34 17.18 -22.42 14.60
C SER A 34 16.37 -22.31 13.28
N GLU A 35 15.05 -22.35 13.37
CA GLU A 35 14.14 -22.15 12.23
C GLU A 35 13.59 -20.73 12.27
N VAL A 36 13.75 -20.00 11.15
CA VAL A 36 13.31 -18.62 11.00
C VAL A 36 12.60 -18.47 9.67
N VAL A 37 11.53 -17.68 9.64
CA VAL A 37 10.85 -17.28 8.42
C VAL A 37 10.99 -15.76 8.24
N TYR A 38 11.70 -15.37 7.19
CA TYR A 38 11.73 -13.98 6.74
C TYR A 38 10.61 -13.76 5.74
N LYS A 39 9.58 -13.06 6.17
CA LYS A 39 8.42 -12.76 5.35
C LYS A 39 8.69 -11.57 4.42
N ASN A 40 8.12 -11.68 3.23
CA ASN A 40 8.07 -10.62 2.23
C ASN A 40 9.46 -10.07 1.84
N ALA A 41 10.49 -10.94 1.85
CA ALA A 41 11.84 -10.60 1.39
C ALA A 41 11.86 -10.34 -0.12
N TRP A 42 12.76 -9.46 -0.58
CA TRP A 42 13.05 -9.26 -2.00
C TRP A 42 14.23 -10.11 -2.42
N ILE A 43 14.09 -10.92 -3.47
CA ILE A 43 15.17 -11.68 -4.09
C ILE A 43 15.72 -10.85 -5.25
N ALA A 44 16.97 -10.38 -5.12
CA ALA A 44 17.58 -9.46 -6.09
C ALA A 44 18.36 -10.16 -7.19
N SER A 45 19.04 -11.25 -6.85
CA SER A 45 19.81 -12.05 -7.82
C SER A 45 20.08 -13.46 -7.30
N VAL A 46 20.20 -14.41 -8.20
CA VAL A 46 20.52 -15.81 -7.89
C VAL A 46 21.86 -16.18 -8.51
N ASP A 47 22.77 -16.76 -7.73
CA ASP A 47 24.00 -17.38 -8.22
C ASP A 47 23.79 -18.87 -8.43
N GLU A 48 23.70 -19.28 -9.69
CA GLU A 48 23.45 -20.68 -10.06
C GLU A 48 24.61 -21.62 -9.68
N SER A 49 25.84 -21.10 -9.66
CA SER A 49 27.05 -21.90 -9.45
C SER A 49 27.21 -22.28 -7.98
N ASP A 50 26.94 -21.35 -7.08
CA ASP A 50 27.32 -21.45 -5.68
C ASP A 50 26.17 -21.80 -4.73
N LYS A 51 24.95 -21.98 -5.24
CA LYS A 51 23.74 -22.23 -4.44
C LYS A 51 23.46 -21.08 -3.45
N THR A 52 23.73 -19.85 -3.89
CA THR A 52 23.49 -18.66 -3.12
C THR A 52 22.54 -17.73 -3.87
N PHE A 53 21.93 -16.81 -3.16
CA PHE A 53 21.26 -15.67 -3.75
C PHE A 53 21.39 -14.44 -2.87
N THR A 54 21.30 -13.29 -3.49
CA THR A 54 21.23 -12.01 -2.78
C THR A 54 19.79 -11.62 -2.57
N GLY A 55 19.44 -11.28 -1.35
CA GLY A 55 18.10 -10.79 -1.01
C GLY A 55 18.15 -9.64 -0.02
N TYR A 56 16.98 -9.01 0.19
CA TYR A 56 16.78 -7.95 1.16
C TYR A 56 15.74 -8.40 2.19
N VAL A 57 16.13 -8.34 3.45
CA VAL A 57 15.31 -8.74 4.59
C VAL A 57 15.33 -7.60 5.61
N GLY A 58 14.16 -7.05 5.94
CA GLY A 58 14.08 -5.94 6.89
C GLY A 58 14.92 -4.73 6.49
N GLY A 59 15.07 -4.49 5.20
CA GLY A 59 15.87 -3.38 4.65
C GLY A 59 17.37 -3.65 4.52
N VAL A 60 17.84 -4.82 4.93
CA VAL A 60 19.27 -5.18 4.89
C VAL A 60 19.54 -6.13 3.73
N LYS A 61 20.53 -5.78 2.90
CA LYS A 61 21.04 -6.66 1.84
C LYS A 61 21.86 -7.79 2.46
N ARG A 62 21.54 -9.02 2.07
CA ARG A 62 22.25 -10.22 2.55
C ARG A 62 22.39 -11.24 1.44
N GLU A 63 23.45 -12.05 1.55
CA GLU A 63 23.63 -13.27 0.79
C GLU A 63 23.09 -14.45 1.61
N PHE A 64 22.40 -15.35 0.95
CA PHE A 64 21.77 -16.52 1.55
C PHE A 64 22.23 -17.79 0.87
N ASP A 65 22.68 -18.75 1.66
CA ASP A 65 22.94 -20.13 1.23
C ASP A 65 21.63 -20.90 1.05
N THR A 66 21.55 -21.73 0.03
CA THR A 66 20.45 -22.66 -0.19
C THR A 66 20.90 -24.11 -0.06
N LYS A 67 20.06 -25.00 0.44
CA LYS A 67 20.35 -26.44 0.50
C LYS A 67 20.37 -27.09 -0.89
N LYS A 68 19.61 -26.56 -1.85
CA LYS A 68 19.49 -27.06 -3.20
C LYS A 68 19.76 -25.93 -4.19
N LYS A 69 20.26 -26.26 -5.39
CA LYS A 69 20.31 -25.31 -6.47
C LYS A 69 18.91 -24.81 -6.80
N LEU A 70 18.80 -23.51 -7.05
CA LEU A 70 17.54 -22.83 -7.43
C LEU A 70 17.25 -22.91 -8.94
N GLY A 71 17.88 -23.83 -9.64
CA GLY A 71 17.79 -23.95 -11.10
C GLY A 71 18.61 -22.86 -11.80
N ASP A 72 18.06 -22.30 -12.87
CA ASP A 72 18.66 -21.19 -13.60
C ASP A 72 18.35 -19.81 -12.99
N GLY A 73 17.67 -19.78 -11.82
CA GLY A 73 17.35 -18.56 -11.11
C GLY A 73 16.22 -17.71 -11.70
N THR A 74 15.85 -17.94 -12.96
CA THR A 74 14.93 -17.08 -13.73
C THR A 74 13.55 -16.91 -13.11
N GLY A 75 13.11 -17.86 -12.27
CA GLY A 75 11.83 -17.81 -11.60
C GLY A 75 11.86 -17.11 -10.22
N PHE A 76 13.03 -16.80 -9.69
CA PHE A 76 13.19 -16.27 -8.32
C PHE A 76 13.68 -14.83 -8.29
N GLU A 77 14.42 -14.38 -9.30
CA GLU A 77 14.94 -13.01 -9.36
C GLU A 77 13.82 -12.00 -9.50
N ASP A 78 14.03 -10.83 -8.91
CA ASP A 78 13.07 -9.72 -8.89
C ASP A 78 11.69 -10.11 -8.34
N GLN A 79 11.66 -11.01 -7.35
CA GLN A 79 10.45 -11.50 -6.72
C GLN A 79 10.40 -11.19 -5.21
N VAL A 80 9.16 -11.07 -4.72
CA VAL A 80 8.87 -11.04 -3.27
C VAL A 80 8.59 -12.47 -2.81
N ALA A 81 9.21 -12.89 -1.70
CA ALA A 81 9.07 -14.25 -1.20
C ALA A 81 9.14 -14.33 0.33
N ASP A 82 8.58 -15.40 0.89
CA ASP A 82 8.90 -15.84 2.23
C ASP A 82 10.08 -16.81 2.16
N LEU A 83 11.12 -16.54 2.96
CA LEU A 83 12.32 -17.36 3.07
C LEU A 83 12.27 -18.18 4.34
N HIS A 84 12.18 -19.50 4.24
CA HIS A 84 12.24 -20.41 5.36
C HIS A 84 13.67 -20.92 5.56
N LEU A 85 14.28 -20.53 6.66
CA LEU A 85 15.64 -20.89 7.00
C LEU A 85 15.66 -21.93 8.13
N ARG A 86 16.64 -22.84 8.05
CA ARG A 86 17.02 -23.72 9.16
C ARG A 86 18.54 -23.70 9.31
N SER A 87 19.01 -23.37 10.52
CA SER A 87 20.43 -23.25 10.83
C SER A 87 21.18 -22.35 9.82
N GLY A 88 20.59 -21.20 9.46
CA GLY A 88 21.16 -20.20 8.57
C GLY A 88 21.10 -20.51 7.07
N LYS A 89 20.51 -21.67 6.69
CA LYS A 89 20.36 -22.04 5.27
C LYS A 89 18.91 -22.02 4.84
N VAL A 90 18.62 -21.47 3.65
CA VAL A 90 17.30 -21.46 3.07
C VAL A 90 16.93 -22.86 2.61
N GLU A 91 15.86 -23.41 3.18
CA GLU A 91 15.32 -24.72 2.85
C GLU A 91 14.15 -24.61 1.84
N LYS A 92 13.37 -23.52 1.95
CA LYS A 92 12.19 -23.31 1.13
C LYS A 92 12.02 -21.81 0.84
N ILE A 93 11.64 -21.50 -0.40
CA ILE A 93 11.24 -20.18 -0.88
C ILE A 93 9.77 -20.28 -1.29
N VAL A 94 8.93 -19.36 -0.83
CA VAL A 94 7.52 -19.26 -1.19
C VAL A 94 7.30 -17.91 -1.85
N LEU A 95 7.19 -17.91 -3.18
CA LEU A 95 6.97 -16.70 -3.97
C LEU A 95 5.59 -16.10 -3.69
N LYS A 96 5.51 -14.77 -3.70
CA LYS A 96 4.28 -14.00 -3.71
C LYS A 96 4.01 -13.60 -5.16
N GLU A 97 3.33 -14.47 -5.92
CA GLU A 97 3.17 -14.31 -7.37
C GLU A 97 2.00 -13.40 -7.75
N GLU A 98 0.98 -13.33 -6.89
CA GLU A 98 -0.19 -12.48 -7.13
C GLU A 98 0.21 -10.99 -7.11
N ARG A 99 -0.28 -10.24 -8.09
CA ARG A 99 -0.01 -8.81 -8.25
C ARG A 99 -1.30 -8.04 -8.47
N ILE A 100 -1.41 -6.89 -7.82
CA ILE A 100 -2.40 -5.88 -8.12
C ILE A 100 -1.73 -4.56 -8.44
N ASN A 101 -2.30 -3.80 -9.36
CA ASN A 101 -1.85 -2.48 -9.76
C ASN A 101 -2.99 -1.49 -9.56
N GLY A 102 -2.68 -0.32 -9.07
CA GLY A 102 -3.68 0.73 -8.88
C GLY A 102 -3.10 1.91 -8.12
N LYS A 103 -3.72 3.06 -8.32
CA LYS A 103 -3.36 4.30 -7.64
C LYS A 103 -3.68 4.18 -6.14
N ILE A 104 -2.79 4.67 -5.28
CA ILE A 104 -3.05 4.78 -3.85
C ILE A 104 -4.06 5.90 -3.62
N LEU A 105 -5.20 5.59 -3.03
CA LEU A 105 -6.25 6.54 -2.70
C LEU A 105 -6.21 6.96 -1.23
N ALA A 106 -5.79 6.04 -0.34
CA ALA A 106 -5.54 6.33 1.06
C ALA A 106 -4.55 5.31 1.64
N VAL A 107 -3.76 5.74 2.64
CA VAL A 107 -2.90 4.87 3.45
C VAL A 107 -3.41 4.95 4.88
N LYS A 108 -3.84 3.83 5.44
CA LYS A 108 -4.35 3.68 6.82
C LYS A 108 -3.37 2.82 7.63
N GLU A 109 -3.57 2.72 8.92
CA GLU A 109 -2.68 1.99 9.82
C GLU A 109 -2.47 0.51 9.41
N ASN A 110 -3.54 -0.18 8.98
CA ASN A 110 -3.51 -1.61 8.68
C ASN A 110 -3.98 -1.95 7.26
N SER A 111 -4.21 -0.95 6.39
CA SER A 111 -4.69 -1.17 5.03
C SER A 111 -4.29 -0.02 4.11
N ILE A 112 -4.23 -0.31 2.81
CA ILE A 112 -4.08 0.68 1.76
C ILE A 112 -5.31 0.61 0.87
N GLU A 113 -5.93 1.75 0.61
CA GLU A 113 -7.00 1.84 -0.37
C GLU A 113 -6.38 1.99 -1.76
N VAL A 114 -6.60 0.99 -2.60
CA VAL A 114 -6.07 0.90 -3.96
C VAL A 114 -7.20 1.06 -4.96
N GLU A 115 -7.03 1.91 -5.95
CA GLU A 115 -8.03 2.18 -7.00
C GLU A 115 -8.39 0.86 -7.72
N GLY A 116 -9.69 0.57 -7.81
CA GLY A 116 -10.22 -0.67 -8.36
C GLY A 116 -10.36 -1.84 -7.37
N TYR A 117 -9.64 -1.80 -6.25
CA TYR A 117 -9.62 -2.89 -5.27
C TYR A 117 -10.21 -2.50 -3.90
N GLY A 118 -10.41 -1.19 -3.64
CA GLY A 118 -10.86 -0.71 -2.34
C GLY A 118 -9.78 -0.83 -1.26
N ALA A 119 -10.19 -0.93 0.01
CA ALA A 119 -9.28 -1.05 1.15
C ALA A 119 -8.75 -2.48 1.27
N VAL A 120 -7.50 -2.70 0.91
CA VAL A 120 -6.81 -3.99 0.99
C VAL A 120 -5.98 -4.03 2.26
N PRO A 121 -6.16 -5.04 3.15
CA PRO A 121 -5.39 -5.15 4.39
C PRO A 121 -3.90 -5.41 4.10
N MET A 122 -3.02 -4.90 4.97
CA MET A 122 -1.59 -5.17 4.91
C MET A 122 -1.21 -6.40 5.73
N ASP A 123 -0.19 -7.12 5.28
CA ASP A 123 0.50 -8.13 6.10
C ASP A 123 1.26 -7.44 7.25
N GLU A 124 1.41 -8.11 8.40
CA GLU A 124 2.15 -7.58 9.56
C GLU A 124 3.61 -7.25 9.25
N LYS A 125 4.19 -7.90 8.24
CA LYS A 125 5.55 -7.70 7.76
C LYS A 125 5.56 -7.05 6.37
N PHE A 126 4.56 -6.21 6.09
CA PHE A 126 4.50 -5.44 4.84
C PHE A 126 5.80 -4.69 4.59
N GLN A 127 6.27 -4.73 3.34
CA GLN A 127 7.53 -4.11 2.91
C GLN A 127 7.27 -3.09 1.80
N VAL A 128 8.18 -2.13 1.64
CA VAL A 128 8.18 -1.19 0.53
C VAL A 128 9.53 -1.23 -0.16
N TYR A 129 9.54 -1.53 -1.45
CA TYR A 129 10.75 -1.64 -2.27
C TYR A 129 10.73 -0.63 -3.41
N ARG A 130 11.78 0.17 -3.51
CA ARG A 130 12.00 1.04 -4.67
C ARG A 130 12.86 0.30 -5.69
N LEU A 131 12.30 0.09 -6.89
CA LEU A 131 12.94 -0.67 -7.97
C LEU A 131 13.56 0.23 -9.05
N TYR A 132 13.29 1.53 -9.02
CA TYR A 132 13.88 2.47 -9.97
C TYR A 132 15.14 3.13 -9.40
N GLY A 133 16.10 3.47 -10.29
CA GLY A 133 17.39 3.99 -9.87
C GLY A 133 18.17 2.93 -9.09
N GLU A 134 18.77 3.32 -7.96
CA GLU A 134 19.38 2.38 -7.03
C GLU A 134 18.28 1.71 -6.19
N PHE A 135 18.28 0.38 -6.12
CA PHE A 135 17.34 -0.37 -5.29
C PHE A 135 17.44 0.05 -3.83
N ALA A 136 16.30 0.25 -3.19
CA ALA A 136 16.27 0.58 -1.78
C ALA A 136 15.02 0.02 -1.09
N SER A 137 15.19 -0.48 0.12
CA SER A 137 14.07 -0.67 1.05
C SER A 137 13.58 0.69 1.53
N ARG A 138 12.27 0.83 1.61
CA ARG A 138 11.58 2.06 1.99
C ARG A 138 10.59 1.79 3.12
N THR A 139 9.90 2.81 3.57
CA THR A 139 8.89 2.73 4.62
C THR A 139 7.50 3.02 4.06
N ILE A 140 6.47 2.74 4.83
CA ILE A 140 5.09 3.09 4.46
C ILE A 140 4.89 4.60 4.23
N ASN A 141 5.72 5.44 4.85
CA ASN A 141 5.66 6.90 4.67
C ASN A 141 6.12 7.35 3.27
N ASP A 142 6.77 6.48 2.51
CA ASP A 142 7.14 6.75 1.11
C ASP A 142 6.00 6.45 0.14
N LEU A 143 4.88 5.87 0.64
CA LEU A 143 3.68 5.61 -0.15
C LEU A 143 2.77 6.84 -0.16
N LEU A 144 2.95 7.67 -1.16
CA LEU A 144 2.19 8.91 -1.29
C LEU A 144 0.81 8.65 -1.91
N VAL A 145 -0.22 9.32 -1.39
CA VAL A 145 -1.56 9.29 -2.01
C VAL A 145 -1.50 9.87 -3.40
N GLY A 146 -2.10 9.18 -4.36
CA GLY A 146 -2.00 9.52 -5.79
C GLY A 146 -0.90 8.79 -6.54
N TYR A 147 -0.04 8.01 -5.86
CA TYR A 147 1.00 7.22 -6.50
C TYR A 147 0.37 6.10 -7.33
N ASP A 148 0.66 6.03 -8.63
CA ASP A 148 0.14 5.04 -9.57
C ASP A 148 1.23 4.20 -10.27
N ALA A 149 2.49 4.62 -10.17
CA ALA A 149 3.63 3.91 -10.74
C ALA A 149 4.14 2.78 -9.83
N LEU A 150 3.23 1.97 -9.31
CA LEU A 150 3.56 0.88 -8.38
C LEU A 150 2.74 -0.39 -8.68
N GLU A 151 3.23 -1.46 -8.07
CA GLU A 151 2.61 -2.77 -8.06
C GLU A 151 2.65 -3.30 -6.62
N PHE A 152 1.63 -4.01 -6.21
CA PHE A 152 1.63 -4.67 -4.91
C PHE A 152 1.75 -6.18 -5.10
N ALA A 153 2.66 -6.81 -4.36
CA ALA A 153 2.67 -8.25 -4.16
C ALA A 153 1.60 -8.63 -3.12
N VAL A 154 0.79 -9.62 -3.44
CA VAL A 154 -0.35 -10.06 -2.62
C VAL A 154 -0.22 -11.52 -2.26
N ALA A 155 -0.66 -11.90 -1.08
CA ALA A 155 -0.91 -13.29 -0.70
C ALA A 155 -2.02 -13.33 0.37
N ASP A 156 -2.86 -14.36 0.30
CA ASP A 156 -3.97 -14.57 1.25
C ASP A 156 -4.87 -13.32 1.40
N GLY A 157 -5.06 -12.57 0.30
CA GLY A 157 -5.86 -11.34 0.29
C GLY A 157 -5.24 -10.15 1.04
N LYS A 158 -3.93 -10.20 1.34
CA LYS A 158 -3.19 -9.12 2.02
C LYS A 158 -2.05 -8.60 1.15
N LEU A 159 -1.79 -7.29 1.26
CA LEU A 159 -0.62 -6.67 0.65
C LEU A 159 0.64 -7.12 1.40
N CYS A 160 1.54 -7.78 0.71
CA CYS A 160 2.82 -8.26 1.23
C CYS A 160 3.94 -7.24 1.02
N ALA A 161 3.97 -6.61 -0.15
CA ALA A 161 4.93 -5.54 -0.46
C ALA A 161 4.36 -4.57 -1.49
N ALA A 162 4.81 -3.30 -1.40
CA ALA A 162 4.65 -2.30 -2.45
C ALA A 162 5.95 -2.19 -3.25
N LEU A 163 5.85 -2.24 -4.57
CA LEU A 163 6.95 -2.20 -5.52
C LEU A 163 6.88 -0.87 -6.30
N LEU A 164 7.71 0.10 -5.92
CA LEU A 164 7.77 1.42 -6.55
C LEU A 164 8.61 1.30 -7.83
N LYS A 165 7.96 1.29 -9.00
CA LYS A 165 8.61 1.07 -10.30
C LYS A 165 9.13 2.36 -10.95
N HIS A 166 8.53 3.50 -10.65
CA HIS A 166 8.92 4.81 -11.17
C HIS A 166 8.87 5.86 -10.06
N PRO A 167 9.55 7.01 -10.20
CA PRO A 167 9.40 8.14 -9.28
C PRO A 167 7.93 8.59 -9.20
N PHE A 168 7.54 9.11 -8.05
CA PHE A 168 6.25 9.77 -7.92
C PHE A 168 6.22 11.02 -8.82
N ASP A 169 5.24 11.07 -9.71
CA ASP A 169 4.97 12.22 -10.55
C ASP A 169 3.50 12.61 -10.32
N ALA A 170 3.28 13.80 -9.79
CA ALA A 170 1.95 14.31 -9.50
C ALA A 170 1.42 15.05 -10.72
N ASP A 171 0.58 14.40 -11.49
CA ASP A 171 -0.17 14.99 -12.62
C ASP A 171 -1.46 15.68 -12.18
N SER A 172 -1.83 15.55 -10.91
CA SER A 172 -3.07 16.08 -10.33
C SER A 172 -2.89 16.50 -8.89
N ILE A 173 -3.72 17.44 -8.43
CA ILE A 173 -3.81 17.87 -7.04
C ILE A 173 -5.16 17.42 -6.50
N ARG A 174 -5.17 16.78 -5.33
CA ARG A 174 -6.39 16.43 -4.60
C ARG A 174 -6.66 17.49 -3.54
N VAL A 175 -7.85 18.08 -3.58
CA VAL A 175 -8.26 19.13 -2.66
C VAL A 175 -9.40 18.62 -1.79
N LEU A 176 -9.15 18.59 -0.49
CA LEU A 176 -10.17 18.21 0.50
C LEU A 176 -11.15 19.37 0.69
N ILE A 177 -12.44 19.11 0.48
CA ILE A 177 -13.48 20.13 0.49
C ILE A 177 -14.16 20.13 1.86
N MET A 178 -14.04 21.26 2.57
CA MET A 178 -14.64 21.45 3.89
C MET A 178 -16.11 21.85 3.77
N ASP A 179 -16.86 21.71 4.89
CA ASP A 179 -18.21 22.19 5.04
C ASP A 179 -18.35 23.71 4.82
N ASP A 180 -19.57 24.24 4.85
CA ASP A 180 -19.83 25.67 4.62
C ASP A 180 -19.21 26.57 5.69
N GLY A 181 -19.07 26.06 6.91
CA GLY A 181 -18.47 26.76 8.04
C GLY A 181 -16.95 26.68 8.10
N PHE A 182 -16.30 25.91 7.24
CA PHE A 182 -14.87 25.60 7.30
C PHE A 182 -14.42 25.04 8.66
N GLN A 183 -15.31 24.27 9.31
CA GLN A 183 -15.06 23.69 10.62
C GLN A 183 -14.70 22.21 10.55
N THR A 184 -15.23 21.50 9.56
CA THR A 184 -15.01 20.07 9.38
C THR A 184 -14.88 19.71 7.90
N VAL A 185 -14.25 18.57 7.66
CA VAL A 185 -14.16 17.94 6.32
C VAL A 185 -15.26 16.92 6.09
N PHE A 186 -16.08 16.69 7.13
CA PHE A 186 -17.17 15.73 7.08
C PHE A 186 -18.49 16.40 6.70
N HIS A 187 -19.23 15.71 5.85
CA HIS A 187 -20.55 16.13 5.38
C HIS A 187 -21.57 15.04 5.76
N ASP A 188 -22.76 15.45 6.24
CA ASP A 188 -23.86 14.53 6.53
C ASP A 188 -24.47 13.97 5.25
N GLN A 189 -24.56 14.82 4.22
CA GLN A 189 -25.03 14.49 2.89
C GLN A 189 -24.35 15.35 1.84
N ILE A 190 -24.22 14.82 0.63
CA ILE A 190 -23.67 15.53 -0.53
C ILE A 190 -24.68 15.40 -1.67
N GLN A 191 -25.22 16.53 -2.12
CA GLN A 191 -26.09 16.58 -3.30
C GLN A 191 -25.31 17.17 -4.46
N LEU A 192 -25.20 16.40 -5.54
CA LEU A 192 -24.52 16.77 -6.77
C LEU A 192 -25.53 17.11 -7.87
N GLU A 193 -25.17 18.06 -8.74
CA GLU A 193 -25.80 18.30 -10.05
C GLU A 193 -24.72 18.21 -11.10
N PHE A 194 -24.94 17.38 -12.12
CA PHE A 194 -23.98 17.15 -13.18
C PHE A 194 -24.18 18.16 -14.31
N LEU A 195 -23.12 18.92 -14.64
CA LEU A 195 -23.17 19.99 -15.65
C LEU A 195 -22.76 19.49 -17.05
N SER A 196 -22.41 18.20 -17.16
CA SER A 196 -22.19 17.49 -18.43
C SER A 196 -22.52 16.01 -18.19
N ASN A 197 -22.61 15.24 -19.27
CA ASN A 197 -22.59 13.78 -19.17
C ASN A 197 -21.28 13.30 -18.53
N GLY A 198 -21.26 12.08 -18.06
CA GLY A 198 -20.05 11.49 -17.50
C GLY A 198 -20.29 10.10 -16.93
N THR A 199 -19.31 9.63 -16.18
CA THR A 199 -19.38 8.33 -15.50
C THR A 199 -19.03 8.47 -14.03
N TYR A 200 -19.55 7.57 -13.19
CA TYR A 200 -19.04 7.37 -11.85
C TYR A 200 -18.67 5.91 -11.64
N ARG A 201 -17.65 5.69 -10.82
CA ARG A 201 -17.13 4.35 -10.53
C ARG A 201 -17.16 4.08 -9.04
N THR A 202 -17.50 2.83 -8.68
CA THR A 202 -17.39 2.29 -7.33
C THR A 202 -16.78 0.89 -7.41
N GLY A 203 -15.55 0.75 -6.91
CA GLY A 203 -14.73 -0.43 -7.20
C GLY A 203 -14.51 -0.59 -8.70
N GLU A 204 -14.77 -1.78 -9.23
CA GLU A 204 -14.63 -2.10 -10.66
C GLU A 204 -15.87 -1.74 -11.51
N LYS A 205 -16.97 -1.34 -10.87
CA LYS A 205 -18.23 -1.03 -11.57
C LYS A 205 -18.28 0.42 -12.00
N ALA A 206 -18.64 0.66 -13.26
CA ALA A 206 -18.87 1.97 -13.83
C ALA A 206 -20.35 2.15 -14.21
N TYR A 207 -20.84 3.37 -14.02
CA TYR A 207 -22.20 3.79 -14.32
C TYR A 207 -22.16 5.14 -15.02
N GLU A 208 -23.17 5.44 -15.82
CA GLU A 208 -23.30 6.70 -16.53
C GLU A 208 -24.21 7.68 -15.76
N PHE A 209 -23.99 8.97 -15.92
CA PHE A 209 -24.91 10.03 -15.55
C PHE A 209 -25.07 11.04 -16.68
N ALA A 210 -26.23 11.69 -16.73
CA ALA A 210 -26.56 12.67 -17.77
C ALA A 210 -26.42 14.11 -17.26
N GLU A 211 -26.17 15.05 -18.19
CA GLU A 211 -26.24 16.51 -17.92
C GLU A 211 -27.61 16.89 -17.33
N GLY A 212 -27.61 17.67 -16.25
CA GLY A 212 -28.81 18.08 -15.49
C GLY A 212 -29.34 17.07 -14.50
N GLU A 213 -28.79 15.85 -14.47
CA GLU A 213 -29.13 14.86 -13.45
C GLU A 213 -28.63 15.30 -12.07
N THR A 214 -29.37 14.94 -11.03
CA THR A 214 -28.94 15.17 -9.64
C THR A 214 -28.80 13.87 -8.88
N LEU A 215 -27.81 13.81 -8.00
CA LEU A 215 -27.58 12.65 -7.15
C LEU A 215 -27.43 13.08 -5.70
N ASN A 216 -28.19 12.45 -4.80
CA ASN A 216 -28.04 12.65 -3.36
C ASN A 216 -27.28 11.49 -2.75
N VAL A 217 -26.15 11.77 -2.15
CA VAL A 217 -25.27 10.78 -1.49
C VAL A 217 -25.34 10.98 0.00
N THR A 218 -25.67 9.92 0.73
CA THR A 218 -25.71 9.85 2.20
C THR A 218 -24.79 8.74 2.69
N ILE A 219 -24.52 8.72 3.99
CA ILE A 219 -23.64 7.70 4.60
C ILE A 219 -24.15 6.27 4.37
N ASP A 220 -25.48 6.11 4.22
CA ASP A 220 -26.14 4.81 3.99
C ASP A 220 -26.26 4.44 2.51
N SER A 221 -25.73 5.28 1.60
CA SER A 221 -25.82 5.01 0.16
C SER A 221 -25.12 3.69 -0.21
N SER A 222 -25.81 2.88 -1.03
CA SER A 222 -25.26 1.62 -1.56
C SER A 222 -24.05 1.83 -2.48
N LEU A 223 -23.78 3.06 -2.85
CA LEU A 223 -22.60 3.46 -3.65
C LEU A 223 -21.27 3.07 -2.98
N PHE A 224 -21.22 3.00 -1.64
CA PHE A 224 -20.01 2.71 -0.88
C PHE A 224 -19.74 1.23 -0.61
N GLN A 225 -20.45 0.30 -1.25
CA GLN A 225 -20.26 -1.14 -1.06
C GLN A 225 -18.84 -1.59 -1.43
N ASN A 226 -18.20 -0.90 -2.39
CA ASN A 226 -16.87 -1.21 -2.90
C ASN A 226 -15.85 -0.07 -2.66
N GLY A 227 -16.01 0.69 -1.57
CA GLY A 227 -15.13 1.80 -1.23
C GLY A 227 -15.66 3.15 -1.69
N ARG A 228 -14.76 4.05 -2.11
CA ARG A 228 -15.14 5.40 -2.55
C ARG A 228 -15.83 5.39 -3.91
N VAL A 229 -16.56 6.48 -4.17
CA VAL A 229 -17.18 6.77 -5.47
C VAL A 229 -16.40 7.88 -6.15
N ILE A 230 -16.09 7.68 -7.43
CA ILE A 230 -15.32 8.64 -8.24
C ILE A 230 -16.21 9.08 -9.40
N PHE A 231 -16.51 10.37 -9.48
CA PHE A 231 -17.31 11.00 -10.52
C PHE A 231 -16.37 11.67 -11.53
N GLU A 232 -16.52 11.34 -12.79
CA GLU A 232 -15.67 11.81 -13.88
C GLU A 232 -16.54 12.41 -15.01
N PRO A 233 -16.74 13.76 -15.02
CA PRO A 233 -17.49 14.41 -16.07
C PRO A 233 -16.72 14.38 -17.41
N GLU A 234 -17.42 14.24 -18.53
CA GLU A 234 -16.84 14.33 -19.88
C GLU A 234 -16.23 15.71 -20.13
N ASP A 235 -16.94 16.76 -19.71
CA ASP A 235 -16.45 18.14 -19.75
C ASP A 235 -15.94 18.53 -18.34
N ARG A 236 -14.64 18.39 -18.15
CA ARG A 236 -13.99 18.69 -16.87
C ARG A 236 -14.01 20.19 -16.51
N GLU A 237 -14.16 21.08 -17.49
CA GLU A 237 -14.22 22.53 -17.25
C GLU A 237 -15.60 22.93 -16.73
N LYS A 238 -16.68 22.36 -17.27
CA LYS A 238 -18.03 22.55 -16.73
C LYS A 238 -18.13 22.05 -15.29
N GLY A 239 -17.49 20.92 -14.97
CA GLY A 239 -17.38 20.38 -13.63
C GLY A 239 -18.70 19.82 -13.08
N ILE A 240 -18.76 19.72 -11.75
CA ILE A 240 -19.90 19.20 -10.98
C ILE A 240 -20.26 20.24 -9.92
N ARG A 241 -21.54 20.59 -9.83
CA ARG A 241 -22.08 21.49 -8.80
C ARG A 241 -22.42 20.71 -7.53
N VAL A 242 -21.96 21.22 -6.38
CA VAL A 242 -22.34 20.67 -5.08
C VAL A 242 -23.48 21.50 -4.50
N VAL A 243 -24.72 21.02 -4.71
CA VAL A 243 -25.96 21.75 -4.38
C VAL A 243 -26.20 21.80 -2.87
N SER A 244 -25.70 20.82 -2.12
CA SER A 244 -25.78 20.77 -0.66
C SER A 244 -24.88 21.78 0.05
N MET A 245 -24.02 22.48 -0.68
CA MET A 245 -23.10 23.49 -0.14
C MET A 245 -23.51 24.89 -0.61
N ASN A 246 -23.34 25.89 0.27
CA ASN A 246 -23.66 27.28 -0.05
C ASN A 246 -22.49 28.19 0.34
N ARG A 247 -21.72 28.61 -0.64
CA ARG A 247 -20.63 29.59 -0.48
C ARG A 247 -21.15 31.02 -0.67
N SER A 248 -20.35 32.02 -0.34
CA SER A 248 -20.71 33.44 -0.51
C SER A 248 -21.11 33.81 -1.95
N TYR A 249 -20.73 33.00 -2.91
CA TYR A 249 -21.02 33.15 -4.36
C TYR A 249 -22.05 32.14 -4.90
N GLY A 250 -22.75 31.40 -4.00
CA GLY A 250 -23.75 30.35 -4.33
C GLY A 250 -23.21 28.95 -4.19
N ASN A 251 -23.90 27.98 -4.80
CA ASN A 251 -23.48 26.59 -4.77
C ASN A 251 -22.20 26.43 -5.58
N PRO A 252 -21.13 25.88 -4.97
CA PRO A 252 -19.83 25.76 -5.64
C PRO A 252 -19.86 24.77 -6.80
N VAL A 253 -19.11 25.07 -7.84
CA VAL A 253 -18.83 24.17 -8.96
C VAL A 253 -17.35 23.81 -8.90
N TYR A 254 -17.06 22.51 -8.89
CA TYR A 254 -15.70 22.00 -8.90
C TYR A 254 -15.38 21.37 -10.24
N SER A 255 -14.32 21.87 -10.86
CA SER A 255 -13.78 21.36 -12.12
C SER A 255 -13.02 20.06 -11.89
N GLY A 256 -12.98 19.22 -12.92
CA GLY A 256 -12.23 17.97 -12.87
C GLY A 256 -13.07 16.82 -12.31
N ARG A 257 -12.45 15.98 -11.50
CA ARG A 257 -13.02 14.76 -10.94
C ARG A 257 -13.40 15.00 -9.48
N LEU A 258 -14.57 14.52 -9.06
CA LEU A 258 -14.95 14.50 -7.65
C LEU A 258 -14.89 13.09 -7.09
N GLU A 259 -14.43 12.98 -5.86
CA GLU A 259 -14.39 11.72 -5.12
C GLU A 259 -15.16 11.88 -3.82
N ILE A 260 -16.01 10.89 -3.49
CA ILE A 260 -16.70 10.83 -2.20
C ILE A 260 -16.32 9.53 -1.52
N SER A 261 -15.82 9.60 -0.29
CA SER A 261 -15.59 8.45 0.58
C SER A 261 -16.46 8.52 1.82
N ARG A 262 -16.76 7.33 2.38
CA ARG A 262 -17.39 7.17 3.68
C ARG A 262 -16.31 6.92 4.72
N GLU A 263 -16.25 7.77 5.74
CA GLU A 263 -15.31 7.66 6.85
C GLU A 263 -16.09 7.65 8.17
N ASP A 264 -15.43 7.35 9.30
CA ASP A 264 -16.09 7.23 10.61
C ASP A 264 -16.82 8.52 11.07
N GLY A 265 -16.37 9.68 10.57
CA GLY A 265 -16.96 10.98 10.90
C GLY A 265 -18.04 11.48 9.93
N GLY A 266 -18.32 10.78 8.83
CA GLY A 266 -19.26 11.20 7.80
C GLY A 266 -18.73 11.01 6.37
N LEU A 267 -19.32 11.74 5.41
CA LEU A 267 -18.85 11.73 4.03
C LEU A 267 -17.70 12.73 3.86
N VAL A 268 -16.68 12.34 3.12
CA VAL A 268 -15.53 13.20 2.75
C VAL A 268 -15.56 13.43 1.26
N LEU A 269 -15.46 14.70 0.85
CA LEU A 269 -15.46 15.16 -0.55
C LEU A 269 -14.07 15.68 -0.94
N VAL A 270 -13.56 15.18 -2.07
CA VAL A 270 -12.24 15.54 -2.63
C VAL A 270 -12.35 15.93 -4.09
#